data_62f39ce619cbb8c0c66badb7530b5089
#
_entry.id   62f39ce619cbb8c0c66badb7530b5089
#
_cell.length_a   1.000
_cell.length_b   1.000
_cell.length_c   1.000
_cell.angle_alpha   90.00
_cell.angle_beta   90.00
_cell.angle_gamma   90.00
#
_symmetry.space_group_name_H-M   'P 1'
#
loop_
_entity.id
_entity.type
_entity.pdbx_description
1 polymer ?
#
loop_
_entity_poly.entity_id
_entity_poly.type
_entity_poly.pdbx_seq_one_letter_code
_entity_poly.pdbx_strand_id
1 'polypeptide(L)'
;MNFARDFVDAAPPDRLALVGVAEDRRRQELSFGAVAERSARLAGTLAARGAGRGDVVMTLVGNRPDWVHAMVACWRLGAVALPCTLQLRSADLRRRMERVEPRLVVCDEHHLDSVAATGFGGPVLSVPDERHYESAPAPPAELGPEDPALVVFTSGTSGEPKPVLHGQRYLAGQRLQAEHWFGARPGDLCWCTAASGWSKSARNAFVAPWVRGAAALLVEGRFEPERRLDTVERERVDVLCMAPTEYRAVAKLAALRPLSSLRHAVAAGEPLDADVTCLWQETAGVAVHDGYGQTETGALCGMPIGPPVRPGSMGKPLPGIDLWIDDGEICVDPATVPTFFLDPPDGPWRTGDRATEDEDGYLWFEGRSDDVIISAGYRIGPVEVESALSTHPAVAETAAVAAPDEVRGAVVRAVVVLRPGHEPSEALARELQEHARAETAPYKYPRIVEFASELPKTASGKIRRATLRDGSAV
;
A
#
# COMPACT_ATOMS: atom_id res chain seq x y z
N MET A 1 14.92 21.84 -2.64
CA MET A 1 13.79 21.17 -1.93
C MET A 1 14.37 20.23 -0.88
N ASN A 2 13.80 20.20 0.34
CA ASN A 2 14.18 19.22 1.36
C ASN A 2 12.95 19.01 2.25
N PHE A 3 12.39 17.81 2.24
CA PHE A 3 11.13 17.55 2.93
C PHE A 3 11.19 17.83 4.44
N ALA A 4 12.31 17.53 5.08
CA ALA A 4 12.50 17.82 6.50
C ALA A 4 12.44 19.33 6.78
N ARG A 5 13.15 20.14 5.99
CA ARG A 5 13.14 21.61 6.12
C ARG A 5 11.78 22.21 5.74
N ASP A 6 11.25 21.83 4.58
CA ASP A 6 10.14 22.53 3.94
C ASP A 6 8.77 22.16 4.55
N PHE A 7 8.66 21.00 5.19
CA PHE A 7 7.39 20.52 5.76
C PHE A 7 7.45 20.22 7.26
N VAL A 8 8.58 19.71 7.78
CA VAL A 8 8.70 19.37 9.21
C VAL A 8 9.16 20.57 10.01
N ASP A 9 10.30 21.17 9.66
CA ASP A 9 10.85 22.34 10.37
C ASP A 9 10.00 23.61 10.17
N ALA A 10 9.35 23.73 8.99
CA ALA A 10 8.51 24.88 8.66
C ALA A 10 7.10 24.81 9.29
N ALA A 11 6.69 23.66 9.81
CA ALA A 11 5.40 23.53 10.49
C ALA A 11 5.39 24.26 11.84
N PRO A 12 4.23 24.74 12.32
CA PRO A 12 4.12 25.26 13.68
C PRO A 12 4.63 24.24 14.71
N PRO A 13 5.64 24.59 15.53
CA PRO A 13 6.36 23.62 16.37
C PRO A 13 5.48 22.89 17.39
N ASP A 14 4.46 23.57 17.91
CA ASP A 14 3.54 23.03 18.91
C ASP A 14 2.39 22.20 18.31
N ARG A 15 2.24 22.21 16.97
CA ARG A 15 1.21 21.41 16.31
C ARG A 15 1.52 19.93 16.46
N LEU A 16 0.48 19.12 16.76
CA LEU A 16 0.59 17.67 16.79
C LEU A 16 1.02 17.13 15.42
N ALA A 17 2.08 16.32 15.40
CA ALA A 17 2.60 15.66 14.21
C ALA A 17 2.32 14.16 14.20
N LEU A 18 2.60 13.50 15.34
CA LEU A 18 2.50 12.05 15.48
C LEU A 18 1.78 11.67 16.78
N VAL A 19 0.98 10.61 16.69
CA VAL A 19 0.55 9.81 17.84
C VAL A 19 1.09 8.40 17.62
N GLY A 20 1.92 7.93 18.55
CA GLY A 20 2.41 6.55 18.62
C GLY A 20 1.60 5.76 19.64
N VAL A 21 1.11 4.58 19.28
CA VAL A 21 0.44 3.63 20.18
C VAL A 21 1.19 2.32 20.13
N ALA A 22 1.87 1.98 21.21
CA ALA A 22 2.61 0.73 21.36
C ALA A 22 1.68 -0.48 21.48
N GLU A 23 2.22 -1.69 21.37
CA GLU A 23 1.45 -2.93 21.50
C GLU A 23 0.77 -3.07 22.86
N ASP A 24 1.43 -2.61 23.92
CA ASP A 24 0.91 -2.53 25.30
C ASP A 24 -0.06 -1.35 25.54
N ARG A 25 -0.45 -0.66 24.48
CA ARG A 25 -1.34 0.50 24.46
C ARG A 25 -0.77 1.78 25.10
N ARG A 26 0.51 1.85 25.43
CA ARG A 26 1.14 3.12 25.78
C ARG A 26 1.03 4.08 24.62
N ARG A 27 0.60 5.31 24.91
CA ARG A 27 0.36 6.36 23.92
C ARG A 27 1.39 7.48 24.09
N GLN A 28 1.96 7.92 22.98
CA GLN A 28 2.91 9.03 22.92
C GLN A 28 2.44 10.04 21.89
N GLU A 29 2.45 11.31 22.24
CA GLU A 29 2.23 12.42 21.31
C GLU A 29 3.54 13.16 21.05
N LEU A 30 3.77 13.52 19.79
CA LEU A 30 4.92 14.29 19.37
C LEU A 30 4.45 15.45 18.50
N SER A 31 4.88 16.66 18.85
CA SER A 31 4.68 17.85 18.03
C SER A 31 5.65 17.88 16.84
N PHE A 32 5.39 18.73 15.85
CA PHE A 32 6.33 18.93 14.75
C PHE A 32 7.69 19.39 15.24
N GLY A 33 7.76 20.26 16.27
CA GLY A 33 9.01 20.67 16.88
C GLY A 33 9.79 19.50 17.48
N ALA A 34 9.10 18.59 18.18
CA ALA A 34 9.73 17.40 18.74
C ALA A 34 10.25 16.43 17.65
N VAL A 35 9.46 16.23 16.58
CA VAL A 35 9.89 15.42 15.43
C VAL A 35 11.09 16.08 14.72
N ALA A 36 11.06 17.39 14.50
CA ALA A 36 12.14 18.13 13.88
C ALA A 36 13.44 17.99 14.66
N GLU A 37 13.40 18.22 15.99
CA GLU A 37 14.57 18.11 16.87
C GLU A 37 15.14 16.68 16.86
N ARG A 38 14.30 15.66 17.15
CA ARG A 38 14.74 14.27 17.21
C ARG A 38 15.31 13.81 15.87
N SER A 39 14.65 14.13 14.77
CA SER A 39 15.13 13.76 13.43
C SER A 39 16.43 14.47 13.06
N ALA A 40 16.62 15.74 13.46
CA ALA A 40 17.87 16.46 13.23
C ALA A 40 19.04 15.87 14.02
N ARG A 41 18.81 15.46 15.28
CA ARG A 41 19.82 14.79 16.12
C ARG A 41 20.15 13.39 15.60
N LEU A 42 19.14 12.62 15.19
CA LEU A 42 19.37 11.32 14.56
C LEU A 42 20.13 11.47 13.23
N ALA A 43 19.84 12.51 12.45
CA ALA A 43 20.61 12.83 11.24
C ALA A 43 22.09 13.10 11.57
N GLY A 44 22.39 13.80 12.67
CA GLY A 44 23.76 13.95 13.17
C GLY A 44 24.43 12.61 13.48
N THR A 45 23.71 11.69 14.10
CA THR A 45 24.18 10.33 14.40
C THR A 45 24.44 9.53 13.11
N LEU A 46 23.53 9.60 12.13
CA LEU A 46 23.71 8.94 10.83
C LEU A 46 24.94 9.50 10.09
N ALA A 47 25.09 10.82 10.07
CA ALA A 47 26.24 11.49 9.45
C ALA A 47 27.58 11.09 10.13
N ALA A 48 27.62 11.03 11.46
CA ALA A 48 28.80 10.56 12.21
C ALA A 48 29.14 9.09 11.91
N ARG A 49 28.18 8.30 11.43
CA ARG A 49 28.38 6.92 10.97
C ARG A 49 28.63 6.81 9.46
N GLY A 50 28.81 7.94 8.79
CA GLY A 50 29.21 8.05 7.40
C GLY A 50 28.06 8.04 6.40
N ALA A 51 26.81 8.23 6.80
CA ALA A 51 25.70 8.43 5.88
C ALA A 51 25.60 9.89 5.47
N GLY A 52 25.42 10.15 4.16
CA GLY A 52 25.31 11.48 3.58
C GLY A 52 24.42 11.49 2.33
N ARG A 53 24.52 12.57 1.54
CA ARG A 53 23.72 12.73 0.31
C ARG A 53 23.96 11.58 -0.66
N GLY A 54 22.87 10.95 -1.11
CA GLY A 54 22.88 9.85 -2.07
C GLY A 54 23.11 8.48 -1.44
N ASP A 55 23.60 8.39 -0.19
CA ASP A 55 23.79 7.10 0.49
C ASP A 55 22.45 6.48 0.84
N VAL A 56 22.31 5.17 0.64
CA VAL A 56 21.12 4.43 1.03
C VAL A 56 21.18 4.07 2.52
N VAL A 57 20.13 4.40 3.25
CA VAL A 57 19.93 3.98 4.65
C VAL A 57 18.72 3.04 4.70
N MET A 58 18.97 1.78 5.01
CA MET A 58 17.91 0.80 5.18
C MET A 58 17.25 0.96 6.55
N THR A 59 15.91 0.98 6.61
CA THR A 59 15.17 0.96 7.86
C THR A 59 14.36 -0.33 8.00
N LEU A 60 14.58 -1.09 9.07
CA LEU A 60 13.83 -2.29 9.43
C LEU A 60 13.16 -2.01 10.79
N VAL A 61 12.22 -1.08 10.79
CA VAL A 61 11.56 -0.54 12.00
C VAL A 61 10.06 -0.58 11.82
N GLY A 62 9.33 -0.98 12.85
CA GLY A 62 7.87 -1.07 12.86
C GLY A 62 7.15 0.28 12.76
N ASN A 63 5.81 0.26 12.78
CA ASN A 63 4.96 1.45 12.70
C ASN A 63 5.00 2.23 14.04
N ARG A 64 6.12 2.88 14.32
CA ARG A 64 6.35 3.67 15.54
C ARG A 64 7.19 4.93 15.26
N PRO A 65 7.26 5.90 16.19
CA PRO A 65 7.95 7.17 15.97
C PRO A 65 9.41 7.04 15.51
N ASP A 66 10.17 6.04 15.97
CA ASP A 66 11.56 5.82 15.55
C ASP A 66 11.69 5.62 14.03
N TRP A 67 10.73 4.93 13.39
CA TRP A 67 10.70 4.80 11.95
C TRP A 67 10.59 6.15 11.25
N VAL A 68 9.67 7.00 11.70
CA VAL A 68 9.46 8.33 11.12
C VAL A 68 10.70 9.21 11.35
N HIS A 69 11.28 9.17 12.54
CA HIS A 69 12.52 9.90 12.82
C HIS A 69 13.65 9.48 11.88
N ALA A 70 13.80 8.17 11.62
CA ALA A 70 14.82 7.65 10.71
C ALA A 70 14.56 8.11 9.25
N MET A 71 13.31 8.04 8.76
CA MET A 71 12.94 8.52 7.43
C MET A 71 13.24 10.01 7.26
N VAL A 72 12.79 10.85 8.20
CA VAL A 72 13.01 12.30 8.15
C VAL A 72 14.50 12.64 8.29
N ALA A 73 15.26 11.92 9.13
CA ALA A 73 16.70 12.08 9.26
C ALA A 73 17.43 11.80 7.93
N CYS A 74 17.05 10.75 7.20
CA CYS A 74 17.57 10.47 5.86
C CYS A 74 17.30 11.64 4.91
N TRP A 75 16.06 12.07 4.81
CA TRP A 75 15.66 13.17 3.91
C TRP A 75 16.34 14.49 4.28
N ARG A 76 16.59 14.75 5.57
CA ARG A 76 17.35 15.91 6.02
C ARG A 76 18.78 15.92 5.48
N LEU A 77 19.44 14.78 5.49
CA LEU A 77 20.81 14.63 4.97
C LEU A 77 20.89 14.54 3.44
N GLY A 78 19.76 14.34 2.75
CA GLY A 78 19.75 13.96 1.36
C GLY A 78 20.15 12.48 1.13
N ALA A 79 20.10 11.67 2.18
CA ALA A 79 20.24 10.24 2.06
C ALA A 79 18.94 9.61 1.55
N VAL A 80 19.05 8.45 0.91
CA VAL A 80 17.95 7.70 0.32
C VAL A 80 17.41 6.72 1.36
N ALA A 81 16.18 6.90 1.80
CA ALA A 81 15.56 5.97 2.72
C ALA A 81 15.11 4.68 1.99
N LEU A 82 15.47 3.52 2.53
CA LEU A 82 14.97 2.20 2.10
C LEU A 82 14.16 1.58 3.23
N PRO A 83 12.85 1.86 3.32
CA PRO A 83 12.03 1.21 4.32
C PRO A 83 11.77 -0.26 3.99
N CYS A 84 11.99 -1.13 4.97
CA CYS A 84 11.75 -2.56 4.88
C CYS A 84 10.74 -3.00 5.94
N THR A 85 9.82 -3.88 5.55
CA THR A 85 8.86 -4.46 6.50
C THR A 85 9.53 -5.49 7.40
N LEU A 86 9.09 -5.57 8.66
CA LEU A 86 9.57 -6.54 9.65
C LEU A 86 9.31 -8.00 9.26
N GLN A 87 8.46 -8.26 8.28
CA GLN A 87 8.15 -9.61 7.77
C GLN A 87 9.25 -10.19 6.88
N LEU A 88 10.22 -9.37 6.43
CA LEU A 88 11.30 -9.83 5.57
C LEU A 88 12.27 -10.71 6.34
N ARG A 89 12.63 -11.83 5.74
CA ARG A 89 13.65 -12.72 6.27
C ARG A 89 15.05 -12.29 5.83
N SER A 90 16.08 -12.81 6.46
CA SER A 90 17.48 -12.46 6.16
C SER A 90 17.84 -12.65 4.68
N ALA A 91 17.31 -13.66 4.00
CA ALA A 91 17.51 -13.86 2.57
C ALA A 91 16.91 -12.72 1.72
N ASP A 92 15.73 -12.21 2.10
CA ASP A 92 15.07 -11.11 1.40
C ASP A 92 15.79 -9.79 1.63
N LEU A 93 16.26 -9.57 2.87
CA LEU A 93 17.08 -8.40 3.22
C LEU A 93 18.40 -8.41 2.44
N ARG A 94 19.10 -9.56 2.39
CA ARG A 94 20.35 -9.71 1.64
C ARG A 94 20.18 -9.35 0.18
N ARG A 95 19.15 -9.89 -0.52
CA ARG A 95 18.87 -9.57 -1.92
C ARG A 95 18.69 -8.08 -2.16
N ARG A 96 17.99 -7.38 -1.23
CA ARG A 96 17.82 -5.92 -1.31
C ARG A 96 19.15 -5.19 -1.11
N MET A 97 19.94 -5.61 -0.09
CA MET A 97 21.25 -5.03 0.18
C MET A 97 22.22 -5.18 -1.00
N GLU A 98 22.22 -6.34 -1.65
CA GLU A 98 23.02 -6.60 -2.86
C GLU A 98 22.65 -5.70 -4.06
N ARG A 99 21.39 -5.21 -4.09
CA ARG A 99 20.89 -4.36 -5.19
C ARG A 99 21.15 -2.88 -4.98
N VAL A 100 21.18 -2.41 -3.75
CA VAL A 100 21.25 -0.97 -3.45
C VAL A 100 22.36 -0.59 -2.49
N GLU A 101 23.15 -1.54 -2.01
CA GLU A 101 24.36 -1.38 -1.20
C GLU A 101 24.20 -0.35 -0.08
N PRO A 102 23.31 -0.60 0.93
CA PRO A 102 23.03 0.37 1.94
C PRO A 102 24.30 0.72 2.74
N ARG A 103 24.50 2.00 2.98
CA ARG A 103 25.58 2.52 3.80
C ARG A 103 25.44 2.17 5.27
N LEU A 104 24.19 2.11 5.75
CA LEU A 104 23.84 1.95 7.14
C LEU A 104 22.45 1.29 7.26
N VAL A 105 22.24 0.58 8.37
CA VAL A 105 20.94 0.00 8.73
C VAL A 105 20.45 0.56 10.06
N VAL A 106 19.21 1.01 10.12
CA VAL A 106 18.48 1.30 11.37
C VAL A 106 17.44 0.19 11.55
N CYS A 107 17.49 -0.56 12.63
CA CYS A 107 16.56 -1.67 12.82
C CYS A 107 16.04 -1.79 14.26
N ASP A 108 14.85 -2.38 14.38
CA ASP A 108 14.33 -2.82 15.66
C ASP A 108 15.31 -3.79 16.34
N GLU A 109 15.47 -3.68 17.65
CA GLU A 109 16.37 -4.55 18.44
C GLU A 109 16.06 -6.04 18.25
N HIS A 110 14.79 -6.39 18.06
CA HIS A 110 14.32 -7.77 17.81
C HIS A 110 14.72 -8.33 16.43
N HIS A 111 15.24 -7.49 15.54
CA HIS A 111 15.66 -7.87 14.18
C HIS A 111 17.18 -7.80 13.94
N LEU A 112 17.99 -7.53 14.99
CA LEU A 112 19.45 -7.50 14.90
C LEU A 112 20.03 -8.79 14.34
N ASP A 113 19.56 -9.95 14.80
CA ASP A 113 19.99 -11.26 14.32
C ASP A 113 19.65 -11.47 12.85
N SER A 114 18.48 -10.97 12.41
CA SER A 114 18.07 -11.03 11.01
C SER A 114 18.98 -10.21 10.10
N VAL A 115 19.43 -9.04 10.57
CA VAL A 115 20.41 -8.19 9.86
C VAL A 115 21.79 -8.83 9.88
N ALA A 116 22.27 -9.31 11.02
CA ALA A 116 23.56 -9.98 11.14
C ALA A 116 23.67 -11.19 10.21
N ALA A 117 22.59 -11.99 10.10
CA ALA A 117 22.53 -13.16 9.21
C ALA A 117 22.60 -12.82 7.70
N THR A 118 22.45 -11.53 7.31
CA THR A 118 22.69 -11.10 5.92
C THR A 118 24.17 -11.06 5.54
N GLY A 119 25.06 -10.94 6.52
CA GLY A 119 26.49 -10.66 6.32
C GLY A 119 26.80 -9.18 6.09
N PHE A 120 25.85 -8.27 6.40
CA PHE A 120 26.08 -6.83 6.27
C PHE A 120 27.21 -6.37 7.19
N GLY A 121 28.26 -5.75 6.60
CA GLY A 121 29.46 -5.30 7.30
C GLY A 121 29.45 -3.81 7.70
N GLY A 122 28.41 -3.08 7.35
CA GLY A 122 28.28 -1.66 7.68
C GLY A 122 27.71 -1.40 9.08
N PRO A 123 27.58 -0.10 9.48
CA PRO A 123 27.03 0.26 10.78
C PRO A 123 25.55 -0.13 10.90
N VAL A 124 25.16 -0.65 12.08
CA VAL A 124 23.78 -0.96 12.43
C VAL A 124 23.40 -0.15 13.67
N LEU A 125 22.31 0.60 13.59
CA LEU A 125 21.71 1.32 14.72
C LEU A 125 20.47 0.56 15.18
N SER A 126 20.50 0.08 16.42
CA SER A 126 19.34 -0.56 17.04
C SER A 126 18.42 0.49 17.66
N VAL A 127 17.12 0.36 17.44
CA VAL A 127 16.09 1.22 18.05
C VAL A 127 15.07 0.37 18.84
N PRO A 128 14.52 0.92 19.94
CA PRO A 128 14.71 2.26 20.49
C PRO A 128 16.05 2.40 21.26
N ASP A 129 16.72 3.52 21.06
CA ASP A 129 17.89 3.86 21.86
C ASP A 129 18.05 5.40 21.90
N GLU A 130 17.87 5.99 23.09
CA GLU A 130 17.94 7.45 23.28
C GLU A 130 19.33 8.03 22.96
N ARG A 131 20.40 7.24 23.07
CA ARG A 131 21.75 7.68 22.70
C ARG A 131 21.88 8.13 21.25
N HIS A 132 21.01 7.64 20.37
CA HIS A 132 21.00 8.08 18.96
C HIS A 132 20.52 9.52 18.76
N TYR A 133 19.93 10.11 19.79
CA TYR A 133 19.45 11.50 19.79
C TYR A 133 20.35 12.46 20.58
N GLU A 134 21.54 12.02 21.04
CA GLU A 134 22.50 12.86 21.78
C GLU A 134 23.44 13.66 20.86
N SER A 135 23.56 13.26 19.59
CA SER A 135 24.40 13.97 18.62
C SER A 135 23.93 15.41 18.37
N ALA A 136 24.86 16.27 17.98
CA ALA A 136 24.52 17.60 17.50
C ALA A 136 23.56 17.49 16.29
N PRO A 137 22.53 18.34 16.21
CA PRO A 137 21.57 18.30 15.12
C PRO A 137 22.25 18.62 13.79
N ALA A 138 22.00 17.80 12.76
CA ALA A 138 22.49 18.08 11.41
C ALA A 138 21.61 19.13 10.72
N PRO A 139 22.18 20.10 10.00
CA PRO A 139 21.41 21.00 9.16
C PRO A 139 20.79 20.25 7.98
N PRO A 140 19.67 20.76 7.42
CA PRO A 140 19.09 20.18 6.21
C PRO A 140 19.98 20.45 4.99
N ALA A 141 20.24 19.43 4.19
CA ALA A 141 20.99 19.54 2.95
C ALA A 141 20.22 20.35 1.89
N GLU A 142 20.95 21.07 1.04
CA GLU A 142 20.36 21.72 -0.13
C GLU A 142 20.17 20.68 -1.25
N LEU A 143 18.90 20.44 -1.63
CA LEU A 143 18.51 19.40 -2.56
C LEU A 143 17.64 19.96 -3.68
N GLY A 144 17.74 19.35 -4.86
CA GLY A 144 16.84 19.56 -5.99
C GLY A 144 15.61 18.62 -5.91
N PRO A 145 14.61 18.83 -6.76
CA PRO A 145 13.44 17.97 -6.82
C PRO A 145 13.75 16.51 -7.25
N GLU A 146 14.78 16.34 -8.07
CA GLU A 146 15.22 15.04 -8.59
C GLU A 146 16.29 14.37 -7.72
N ASP A 147 16.75 15.01 -6.64
CA ASP A 147 17.67 14.33 -5.73
C ASP A 147 16.97 13.11 -5.10
N PRO A 148 17.61 11.92 -5.12
CA PRO A 148 17.03 10.71 -4.57
C PRO A 148 16.59 10.87 -3.11
N ALA A 149 15.43 10.32 -2.76
CA ALA A 149 14.87 10.42 -1.42
C ALA A 149 14.40 9.08 -0.85
N LEU A 150 13.86 8.23 -1.71
CA LEU A 150 13.19 7.00 -1.27
C LEU A 150 13.41 5.91 -2.32
N VAL A 151 13.77 4.71 -1.88
CA VAL A 151 13.75 3.51 -2.72
C VAL A 151 12.78 2.49 -2.13
N VAL A 152 11.91 1.95 -2.98
CA VAL A 152 10.93 0.93 -2.61
C VAL A 152 11.06 -0.25 -3.55
N PHE A 153 11.06 -1.46 -3.01
CA PHE A 153 11.10 -2.67 -3.83
C PHE A 153 9.71 -3.15 -4.20
N THR A 154 9.52 -3.45 -5.48
CA THR A 154 8.32 -4.10 -6.02
C THR A 154 8.58 -5.59 -6.23
N SER A 155 7.53 -6.41 -6.12
CA SER A 155 7.57 -7.80 -6.58
C SER A 155 7.46 -7.79 -8.10
N GLY A 156 8.58 -7.75 -8.81
CA GLY A 156 8.59 -7.81 -10.28
C GLY A 156 7.84 -9.04 -10.81
N THR A 157 7.29 -8.95 -12.02
CA THR A 157 6.62 -10.06 -12.74
C THR A 157 7.55 -11.29 -12.93
N SER A 158 8.86 -11.07 -12.90
CA SER A 158 9.91 -12.10 -12.97
C SER A 158 10.20 -12.79 -11.62
N GLY A 159 9.49 -12.43 -10.54
CA GLY A 159 9.70 -12.99 -9.21
C GLY A 159 10.84 -12.37 -8.39
N GLU A 160 11.77 -11.61 -9.01
CA GLU A 160 12.81 -10.88 -8.30
C GLU A 160 12.38 -9.45 -7.95
N PRO A 161 12.61 -9.00 -6.70
CA PRO A 161 12.30 -7.63 -6.30
C PRO A 161 13.12 -6.60 -7.09
N LYS A 162 12.43 -5.59 -7.67
CA LYS A 162 13.06 -4.48 -8.39
C LYS A 162 13.01 -3.21 -7.55
N PRO A 163 14.13 -2.45 -7.43
CA PRO A 163 14.12 -1.16 -6.76
C PRO A 163 13.45 -0.10 -7.66
N VAL A 164 12.56 0.68 -7.07
CA VAL A 164 11.96 1.88 -7.67
C VAL A 164 12.45 3.07 -6.87
N LEU A 165 13.15 3.99 -7.52
CA LEU A 165 13.79 5.14 -6.90
C LEU A 165 12.95 6.39 -7.10
N HIS A 166 12.67 7.11 -6.01
CA HIS A 166 11.91 8.36 -6.02
C HIS A 166 12.76 9.54 -5.56
N GLY A 167 12.57 10.69 -6.21
CA GLY A 167 13.21 11.95 -5.83
C GLY A 167 12.48 12.70 -4.72
N GLN A 168 13.06 13.83 -4.29
CA GLN A 168 12.43 14.72 -3.29
C GLN A 168 11.05 15.22 -3.74
N ARG A 169 10.82 15.41 -5.07
CA ARG A 169 9.50 15.78 -5.62
C ARG A 169 8.39 14.80 -5.28
N TYR A 170 8.72 13.50 -5.14
CA TYR A 170 7.75 12.48 -4.76
C TYR A 170 7.10 12.78 -3.41
N LEU A 171 7.89 13.24 -2.43
CA LEU A 171 7.39 13.53 -1.09
C LEU A 171 6.44 14.74 -1.09
N ALA A 172 6.84 15.83 -1.73
CA ALA A 172 6.00 17.01 -1.86
C ALA A 172 4.78 16.79 -2.75
N GLY A 173 4.93 15.99 -3.81
CA GLY A 173 3.88 15.62 -4.74
C GLY A 173 2.73 14.84 -4.11
N GLN A 174 2.95 14.25 -2.91
CA GLN A 174 1.86 13.60 -2.17
C GLN A 174 0.72 14.57 -1.80
N ARG A 175 0.94 15.89 -1.89
CA ARG A 175 -0.11 16.89 -1.70
C ARG A 175 -1.31 16.66 -2.61
N LEU A 176 -1.08 16.26 -3.86
CA LEU A 176 -2.15 16.02 -4.84
C LEU A 176 -3.12 14.94 -4.34
N GLN A 177 -2.61 13.75 -4.00
CA GLN A 177 -3.46 12.70 -3.47
C GLN A 177 -4.05 13.03 -2.09
N ALA A 178 -3.28 13.71 -1.25
CA ALA A 178 -3.72 14.08 0.09
C ALA A 178 -4.91 15.04 0.07
N GLU A 179 -5.01 15.88 -0.94
CA GLU A 179 -6.08 16.85 -1.12
C GLU A 179 -7.31 16.25 -1.81
N HIS A 180 -7.12 15.46 -2.85
CA HIS A 180 -8.21 15.07 -3.75
C HIS A 180 -8.75 13.66 -3.53
N TRP A 181 -8.03 12.80 -2.81
CA TRP A 181 -8.43 11.44 -2.53
C TRP A 181 -8.30 11.06 -1.04
N PHE A 182 -7.12 11.20 -0.44
CA PHE A 182 -6.86 10.84 0.95
C PHE A 182 -7.68 11.71 1.93
N GLY A 183 -7.97 12.94 1.55
CA GLY A 183 -8.92 13.82 2.26
C GLY A 183 -8.41 14.39 3.58
N ALA A 184 -7.10 14.42 3.81
CA ALA A 184 -6.52 15.00 5.02
C ALA A 184 -6.73 16.52 5.10
N ARG A 185 -7.09 17.02 6.28
CA ARG A 185 -7.31 18.44 6.59
C ARG A 185 -6.45 18.85 7.78
N PRO A 186 -6.11 20.14 7.90
CA PRO A 186 -5.42 20.62 9.10
C PRO A 186 -6.16 20.26 10.38
N GLY A 187 -5.47 19.63 11.32
CA GLY A 187 -6.04 19.21 12.61
C GLY A 187 -6.62 17.80 12.65
N ASP A 188 -6.77 17.12 11.50
CA ASP A 188 -7.18 15.71 11.47
C ASP A 188 -6.11 14.80 12.10
N LEU A 189 -6.55 13.66 12.65
CA LEU A 189 -5.72 12.51 12.94
C LEU A 189 -5.94 11.43 11.88
N CYS A 190 -4.90 11.16 11.09
CA CYS A 190 -4.94 10.22 9.99
C CYS A 190 -4.25 8.91 10.36
N TRP A 191 -4.87 7.77 10.06
CA TRP A 191 -4.29 6.46 10.30
C TRP A 191 -4.18 5.65 9.02
N CYS A 192 -2.93 5.34 8.59
CA CYS A 192 -2.68 4.33 7.58
C CYS A 192 -2.16 3.05 8.26
N THR A 193 -2.86 1.93 8.05
CA THR A 193 -2.56 0.65 8.70
C THR A 193 -1.44 -0.14 8.00
N ALA A 194 -1.01 0.31 6.82
CA ALA A 194 0.05 -0.36 6.07
C ALA A 194 1.34 -0.45 6.88
N ALA A 195 1.94 -1.65 6.95
CA ALA A 195 3.21 -1.86 7.61
C ALA A 195 4.32 -1.00 6.98
N SER A 196 5.26 -0.53 7.79
CA SER A 196 6.47 0.14 7.35
C SER A 196 7.17 -0.70 6.27
N GLY A 197 7.71 -0.07 5.23
CA GLY A 197 8.37 -0.77 4.13
C GLY A 197 7.49 -1.08 2.91
N TRP A 198 6.18 -0.89 2.99
CA TRP A 198 5.33 -0.93 1.81
C TRP A 198 5.31 0.42 1.09
N SER A 199 5.18 0.40 -0.25
CA SER A 199 5.19 1.64 -1.05
C SER A 199 4.15 2.66 -0.58
N LYS A 200 2.98 2.19 -0.15
CA LYS A 200 1.91 3.05 0.36
C LYS A 200 2.07 3.45 1.83
N SER A 201 3.04 2.87 2.57
CA SER A 201 3.15 3.15 4.01
C SER A 201 3.63 4.56 4.30
N ALA A 202 4.86 4.92 4.00
CA ALA A 202 5.39 6.24 4.33
C ALA A 202 4.52 7.37 3.75
N ARG A 203 4.12 7.27 2.48
CA ARG A 203 3.31 8.29 1.83
C ARG A 203 1.97 8.53 2.51
N ASN A 204 1.27 7.48 2.95
CA ASN A 204 -0.06 7.59 3.54
C ASN A 204 -0.03 7.61 5.07
N ALA A 205 1.02 7.06 5.72
CA ALA A 205 1.11 7.07 7.17
C ALA A 205 1.38 8.47 7.72
N PHE A 206 2.30 9.23 7.12
CA PHE A 206 2.66 10.55 7.65
C PHE A 206 2.96 11.62 6.59
N VAL A 207 3.47 11.28 5.38
CA VAL A 207 3.79 12.28 4.37
C VAL A 207 2.53 13.00 3.87
N ALA A 208 1.50 12.26 3.42
CA ALA A 208 0.23 12.84 2.96
C ALA A 208 -0.50 13.63 4.07
N PRO A 209 -0.64 13.13 5.30
CA PRO A 209 -1.15 13.92 6.42
C PRO A 209 -0.38 15.23 6.63
N TRP A 210 0.95 15.16 6.71
CA TRP A 210 1.79 16.31 7.06
C TRP A 210 1.80 17.42 6.02
N VAL A 211 1.82 17.09 4.72
CA VAL A 211 1.72 18.10 3.66
C VAL A 211 0.39 18.87 3.67
N ARG A 212 -0.60 18.38 4.44
CA ARG A 212 -1.91 19.03 4.66
C ARG A 212 -2.05 19.61 6.08
N GLY A 213 -1.04 19.47 6.94
CA GLY A 213 -1.08 19.94 8.33
C GLY A 213 -1.94 19.09 9.26
N ALA A 214 -2.18 17.83 8.91
CA ALA A 214 -2.80 16.82 9.75
C ALA A 214 -1.75 16.05 10.55
N ALA A 215 -2.17 15.39 11.63
CA ALA A 215 -1.33 14.48 12.41
C ALA A 215 -1.44 13.04 11.88
N ALA A 216 -0.42 12.23 12.16
CA ALA A 216 -0.37 10.83 11.80
C ALA A 216 -0.48 9.93 13.03
N LEU A 217 -1.26 8.85 12.94
CA LEU A 217 -1.35 7.79 13.94
C LEU A 217 -0.51 6.60 13.49
N LEU A 218 0.39 6.15 14.34
CA LEU A 218 1.17 4.93 14.18
C LEU A 218 0.80 3.93 15.27
N VAL A 219 0.43 2.71 14.90
CA VAL A 219 0.01 1.68 15.84
C VAL A 219 0.83 0.43 15.63
N GLU A 220 1.46 -0.04 16.70
CA GLU A 220 2.18 -1.30 16.74
C GLU A 220 1.22 -2.48 16.96
N GLY A 221 1.69 -3.67 16.59
CA GLY A 221 1.00 -4.93 16.80
C GLY A 221 0.42 -5.53 15.52
N ARG A 222 -0.10 -6.75 15.67
CA ARG A 222 -0.68 -7.51 14.56
C ARG A 222 -2.06 -6.99 14.18
N PHE A 223 -2.48 -7.33 12.96
CA PHE A 223 -3.83 -7.06 12.50
C PHE A 223 -4.83 -7.91 13.29
N GLU A 224 -5.78 -7.23 13.92
CA GLU A 224 -6.95 -7.82 14.58
C GLU A 224 -8.16 -6.96 14.22
N PRO A 225 -9.20 -7.52 13.60
CA PRO A 225 -10.34 -6.77 13.09
C PRO A 225 -11.04 -5.90 14.14
N GLU A 226 -11.34 -6.45 15.31
CA GLU A 226 -12.01 -5.70 16.38
C GLU A 226 -11.12 -4.58 16.94
N ARG A 227 -9.84 -4.87 17.13
CA ARG A 227 -8.85 -3.87 17.58
C ARG A 227 -8.74 -2.68 16.61
N ARG A 228 -8.97 -2.90 15.28
CA ARG A 228 -9.01 -1.79 14.30
C ARG A 228 -10.13 -0.80 14.65
N LEU A 229 -11.35 -1.30 14.88
CA LEU A 229 -12.50 -0.48 15.23
C LEU A 229 -12.29 0.25 16.57
N ASP A 230 -11.85 -0.49 17.59
CA ASP A 230 -11.53 0.09 18.91
C ASP A 230 -10.50 1.21 18.83
N THR A 231 -9.50 1.04 17.98
CA THR A 231 -8.45 2.06 17.80
C THR A 231 -9.01 3.30 17.12
N VAL A 232 -9.83 3.14 16.06
CA VAL A 232 -10.49 4.28 15.39
C VAL A 232 -11.30 5.10 16.39
N GLU A 233 -12.08 4.46 17.24
CA GLU A 233 -12.92 5.14 18.23
C GLU A 233 -12.10 5.77 19.36
N ARG A 234 -11.18 5.00 19.97
CA ARG A 234 -10.37 5.45 21.10
C ARG A 234 -9.47 6.62 20.76
N GLU A 235 -8.78 6.55 19.61
CA GLU A 235 -7.88 7.61 19.16
C GLU A 235 -8.63 8.73 18.40
N ARG A 236 -9.93 8.55 18.13
CA ARG A 236 -10.75 9.51 17.38
C ARG A 236 -10.20 9.81 16.00
N VAL A 237 -9.91 8.76 15.25
CA VAL A 237 -9.35 8.86 13.88
C VAL A 237 -10.35 9.55 12.96
N ASP A 238 -9.89 10.58 12.24
CA ASP A 238 -10.69 11.32 11.25
C ASP A 238 -10.59 10.70 9.84
N VAL A 239 -9.41 10.21 9.47
CA VAL A 239 -9.13 9.61 8.16
C VAL A 239 -8.47 8.24 8.33
N LEU A 240 -9.08 7.20 7.76
CA LEU A 240 -8.59 5.83 7.82
C LEU A 240 -8.17 5.34 6.44
N CYS A 241 -6.94 4.85 6.31
CA CYS A 241 -6.42 4.22 5.11
C CYS A 241 -6.04 2.77 5.40
N MET A 242 -6.79 1.82 4.84
CA MET A 242 -6.49 0.39 4.94
C MET A 242 -6.39 -0.25 3.56
N ALA A 243 -5.87 -1.49 3.52
CA ALA A 243 -5.98 -2.31 2.33
C ALA A 243 -7.43 -2.84 2.17
N PRO A 244 -7.92 -3.06 0.94
CA PRO A 244 -9.22 -3.71 0.72
C PRO A 244 -9.38 -5.02 1.49
N THR A 245 -8.35 -5.83 1.57
CA THR A 245 -8.34 -7.07 2.39
C THR A 245 -8.61 -6.81 3.87
N GLU A 246 -8.08 -5.72 4.45
CA GLU A 246 -8.36 -5.35 5.86
C GLU A 246 -9.82 -4.89 6.02
N TYR A 247 -10.35 -4.07 5.08
CA TYR A 247 -11.77 -3.67 5.09
C TYR A 247 -12.70 -4.87 5.01
N ARG A 248 -12.41 -5.84 4.13
CA ARG A 248 -13.16 -7.11 4.04
C ARG A 248 -13.11 -7.91 5.34
N ALA A 249 -11.92 -8.03 5.93
CA ALA A 249 -11.74 -8.78 7.16
C ALA A 249 -12.48 -8.14 8.34
N VAL A 250 -12.43 -6.83 8.48
CA VAL A 250 -13.20 -6.09 9.49
C VAL A 250 -14.70 -6.28 9.28
N ALA A 251 -15.19 -6.14 8.04
CA ALA A 251 -16.60 -6.32 7.70
C ALA A 251 -17.13 -7.72 8.00
N LYS A 252 -16.28 -8.75 7.91
CA LYS A 252 -16.66 -10.15 8.09
C LYS A 252 -16.44 -10.67 9.51
N LEU A 253 -15.44 -10.19 10.23
CA LEU A 253 -14.93 -10.79 11.47
C LEU A 253 -15.06 -9.91 12.69
N ALA A 254 -15.42 -8.62 12.54
CA ALA A 254 -15.65 -7.70 13.63
C ALA A 254 -17.12 -7.29 13.70
N ALA A 255 -17.54 -6.78 14.87
CA ALA A 255 -18.84 -6.15 15.03
C ALA A 255 -18.80 -4.72 14.48
N LEU A 256 -18.88 -4.59 13.14
CA LEU A 256 -18.87 -3.28 12.48
C LEU A 256 -20.02 -2.43 13.05
N ARG A 257 -19.73 -1.19 13.38
CA ARG A 257 -20.60 -0.27 14.11
C ARG A 257 -20.37 1.17 13.67
N PRO A 258 -21.27 2.12 14.00
CA PRO A 258 -21.05 3.52 13.68
C PRO A 258 -19.75 4.05 14.28
N LEU A 259 -18.91 4.68 13.46
CA LEU A 259 -17.60 5.25 13.82
C LEU A 259 -17.69 6.78 13.78
N SER A 260 -18.17 7.38 14.85
CA SER A 260 -18.58 8.79 14.88
C SER A 260 -17.47 9.81 14.61
N SER A 261 -16.20 9.46 14.88
CA SER A 261 -15.05 10.32 14.58
C SER A 261 -14.60 10.18 13.14
N LEU A 262 -14.85 9.03 12.51
CA LEU A 262 -14.33 8.71 11.18
C LEU A 262 -15.10 9.48 10.11
N ARG A 263 -14.44 10.47 9.54
CA ARG A 263 -15.01 11.33 8.49
C ARG A 263 -14.78 10.79 7.09
N HIS A 264 -13.67 10.09 6.88
CA HIS A 264 -13.23 9.64 5.56
C HIS A 264 -12.46 8.32 5.65
N ALA A 265 -12.74 7.42 4.73
CA ALA A 265 -12.09 6.13 4.64
C ALA A 265 -11.60 5.90 3.22
N VAL A 266 -10.35 5.46 3.05
CA VAL A 266 -9.76 5.22 1.74
C VAL A 266 -9.11 3.85 1.65
N ALA A 267 -9.15 3.25 0.46
CA ALA A 267 -8.51 1.98 0.15
C ALA A 267 -7.64 2.10 -1.11
N ALA A 268 -6.57 1.35 -1.19
CA ALA A 268 -5.77 1.25 -2.41
C ALA A 268 -4.87 0.01 -2.41
N GLY A 269 -4.46 -0.41 -3.61
CA GLY A 269 -3.45 -1.45 -3.82
C GLY A 269 -3.99 -2.81 -4.19
N GLU A 270 -5.28 -3.01 -4.10
CA GLU A 270 -6.07 -4.17 -4.55
C GLU A 270 -7.45 -3.67 -4.95
N PRO A 271 -8.23 -4.42 -5.76
CA PRO A 271 -9.63 -4.08 -6.00
C PRO A 271 -10.46 -4.07 -4.71
N LEU A 272 -11.31 -3.07 -4.58
CA LEU A 272 -12.27 -2.96 -3.49
C LEU A 272 -13.66 -3.41 -3.97
N ASP A 273 -14.23 -4.40 -3.27
CA ASP A 273 -15.56 -4.91 -3.60
C ASP A 273 -16.64 -3.86 -3.30
N ALA A 274 -17.60 -3.75 -4.21
CA ALA A 274 -18.72 -2.82 -4.06
C ALA A 274 -19.53 -3.07 -2.77
N ASP A 275 -19.78 -4.34 -2.44
CA ASP A 275 -20.52 -4.76 -1.25
C ASP A 275 -19.84 -4.30 0.05
N VAL A 276 -18.50 -4.34 0.08
CA VAL A 276 -17.74 -3.86 1.25
C VAL A 276 -17.93 -2.35 1.43
N THR A 277 -17.89 -1.58 0.33
CA THR A 277 -18.13 -0.13 0.37
C THR A 277 -19.54 0.18 0.85
N CYS A 278 -20.57 -0.52 0.33
CA CYS A 278 -21.97 -0.35 0.74
C CYS A 278 -22.14 -0.69 2.22
N LEU A 279 -21.62 -1.83 2.68
CA LEU A 279 -21.72 -2.27 4.07
C LEU A 279 -21.10 -1.27 5.05
N TRP A 280 -19.90 -0.74 4.70
CA TRP A 280 -19.24 0.29 5.52
C TRP A 280 -20.06 1.58 5.57
N GLN A 281 -20.63 2.01 4.44
CA GLN A 281 -21.51 3.18 4.40
C GLN A 281 -22.75 3.00 5.27
N GLU A 282 -23.41 1.85 5.19
CA GLU A 282 -24.66 1.55 5.91
C GLU A 282 -24.42 1.38 7.41
N THR A 283 -23.31 0.72 7.79
CA THR A 283 -23.09 0.29 9.18
C THR A 283 -22.16 1.23 9.93
N ALA A 284 -21.03 1.63 9.33
CA ALA A 284 -20.05 2.53 9.97
C ALA A 284 -20.36 4.02 9.72
N GLY A 285 -21.26 4.33 8.77
CA GLY A 285 -21.63 5.69 8.40
C GLY A 285 -20.64 6.37 7.44
N VAL A 286 -19.65 5.63 6.91
CA VAL A 286 -18.63 6.16 6.01
C VAL A 286 -18.39 5.23 4.84
N ALA A 287 -18.48 5.75 3.62
CA ALA A 287 -18.09 5.00 2.42
C ALA A 287 -16.58 4.88 2.31
N VAL A 288 -16.10 3.74 1.79
CA VAL A 288 -14.68 3.56 1.50
C VAL A 288 -14.39 4.05 0.08
N HIS A 289 -13.49 5.02 -0.05
CA HIS A 289 -13.09 5.62 -1.31
C HIS A 289 -11.90 4.86 -1.89
N ASP A 290 -12.11 4.10 -2.95
CA ASP A 290 -11.03 3.39 -3.61
C ASP A 290 -10.11 4.34 -4.38
N GLY A 291 -8.85 3.92 -4.58
CA GLY A 291 -7.86 4.65 -5.34
C GLY A 291 -6.82 3.72 -5.95
N TYR A 292 -6.33 4.10 -7.12
CA TYR A 292 -5.39 3.32 -7.90
C TYR A 292 -4.09 4.08 -8.14
N GLY A 293 -3.03 3.32 -8.22
CA GLY A 293 -1.71 3.75 -8.61
C GLY A 293 -0.70 2.64 -8.33
N GLN A 294 0.52 2.86 -8.80
CA GLN A 294 1.61 1.89 -8.70
C GLN A 294 2.70 2.40 -7.75
N THR A 295 3.69 1.57 -7.45
CA THR A 295 4.88 2.04 -6.73
C THR A 295 5.60 3.09 -7.55
N GLU A 296 5.66 2.90 -8.86
CA GLU A 296 6.32 3.75 -9.85
C GLU A 296 5.68 5.14 -9.96
N THR A 297 4.37 5.21 -9.83
CA THR A 297 3.61 6.44 -10.12
C THR A 297 3.10 7.18 -8.87
N GLY A 298 2.98 6.51 -7.74
CA GLY A 298 2.12 7.00 -6.66
C GLY A 298 0.64 6.83 -7.01
N ALA A 299 -0.24 7.66 -6.45
CA ALA A 299 -1.66 7.64 -6.78
C ALA A 299 -1.92 8.36 -8.13
N LEU A 300 -2.61 7.68 -9.03
CA LEU A 300 -3.01 8.20 -10.35
C LEU A 300 -4.48 8.62 -10.39
N CYS A 301 -5.35 7.82 -9.79
CA CYS A 301 -6.76 8.12 -9.68
C CYS A 301 -7.30 7.77 -8.30
N GLY A 302 -8.46 8.28 -7.97
CA GLY A 302 -9.15 7.99 -6.73
C GLY A 302 -10.62 8.42 -6.78
N MET A 303 -11.43 7.78 -5.94
CA MET A 303 -12.81 8.17 -5.75
C MET A 303 -12.84 9.62 -5.23
N PRO A 304 -13.50 10.55 -5.93
CA PRO A 304 -13.59 11.95 -5.49
C PRO A 304 -14.15 12.07 -4.07
N ILE A 305 -13.67 13.09 -3.34
CA ILE A 305 -14.15 13.36 -1.99
C ILE A 305 -15.58 13.91 -2.06
N GLY A 306 -16.46 13.31 -1.29
CA GLY A 306 -17.89 13.64 -1.24
C GLY A 306 -18.75 12.74 -2.11
N PRO A 307 -20.08 12.89 -2.01
CA PRO A 307 -21.03 12.10 -2.78
C PRO A 307 -21.13 12.56 -4.24
N PRO A 308 -21.55 11.66 -5.17
CA PRO A 308 -21.78 10.25 -4.92
C PRO A 308 -20.50 9.41 -4.96
N VAL A 309 -20.43 8.41 -4.08
CA VAL A 309 -19.42 7.33 -4.20
C VAL A 309 -19.96 6.28 -5.18
N ARG A 310 -19.11 5.77 -6.06
CA ARG A 310 -19.43 4.66 -6.99
C ARG A 310 -18.73 3.38 -6.53
N PRO A 311 -19.43 2.50 -5.78
CA PRO A 311 -18.84 1.26 -5.28
C PRO A 311 -18.29 0.39 -6.41
N GLY A 312 -17.05 -0.11 -6.25
CA GLY A 312 -16.35 -0.93 -7.24
C GLY A 312 -15.53 -0.16 -8.28
N SER A 313 -15.71 1.17 -8.39
CA SER A 313 -14.86 2.01 -9.24
C SER A 313 -13.61 2.48 -8.49
N MET A 314 -12.49 2.58 -9.20
CA MET A 314 -11.25 3.19 -8.72
C MET A 314 -11.31 4.73 -8.64
N GLY A 315 -12.44 5.33 -9.01
CA GLY A 315 -12.61 6.77 -9.10
C GLY A 315 -12.17 7.37 -10.43
N LYS A 316 -11.73 8.62 -10.40
CA LYS A 316 -11.31 9.42 -11.57
C LYS A 316 -9.84 9.77 -11.49
N PRO A 317 -9.20 10.10 -12.63
CA PRO A 317 -7.85 10.67 -12.62
C PRO A 317 -7.75 11.84 -11.64
N LEU A 318 -6.67 11.90 -10.86
CA LEU A 318 -6.43 13.04 -9.98
C LEU A 318 -6.20 14.32 -10.82
N PRO A 319 -6.59 15.48 -10.32
CA PRO A 319 -6.49 16.72 -11.08
C PRO A 319 -5.09 16.99 -11.63
N GLY A 320 -5.02 17.24 -12.95
CA GLY A 320 -3.77 17.52 -13.66
C GLY A 320 -2.99 16.28 -14.10
N ILE A 321 -3.42 15.07 -13.77
CA ILE A 321 -2.83 13.84 -14.30
C ILE A 321 -3.48 13.53 -15.66
N ASP A 322 -2.65 13.44 -16.70
CA ASP A 322 -3.06 13.00 -18.04
C ASP A 322 -3.00 11.47 -18.11
N LEU A 323 -4.15 10.85 -17.86
CA LEU A 323 -4.36 9.41 -17.87
C LEU A 323 -5.44 9.07 -18.89
N TRP A 324 -5.20 8.03 -19.68
CA TRP A 324 -6.15 7.53 -20.69
C TRP A 324 -6.11 6.00 -20.77
N ILE A 325 -7.10 5.44 -21.44
CA ILE A 325 -7.19 4.01 -21.74
C ILE A 325 -6.80 3.79 -23.20
N ASP A 326 -5.79 2.95 -23.45
CA ASP A 326 -5.33 2.55 -24.78
C ASP A 326 -5.36 1.03 -24.92
N ASP A 327 -6.17 0.52 -25.85
CA ASP A 327 -6.50 -0.93 -26.00
C ASP A 327 -6.87 -1.60 -24.65
N GLY A 328 -7.62 -0.86 -23.80
CA GLY A 328 -8.04 -1.31 -22.47
C GLY A 328 -6.95 -1.24 -21.40
N GLU A 329 -5.74 -0.78 -21.70
CA GLU A 329 -4.66 -0.59 -20.74
C GLU A 329 -4.60 0.85 -20.24
N ILE A 330 -4.37 1.03 -18.95
CA ILE A 330 -4.18 2.35 -18.35
C ILE A 330 -2.81 2.89 -18.80
N CYS A 331 -2.81 4.03 -19.45
CA CYS A 331 -1.64 4.78 -19.85
C CYS A 331 -1.62 6.14 -19.16
N VAL A 332 -0.43 6.68 -18.89
CA VAL A 332 -0.28 7.99 -18.27
C VAL A 332 0.93 8.72 -18.84
N ASP A 333 0.81 10.06 -18.98
CA ASP A 333 1.97 10.91 -19.27
C ASP A 333 2.79 11.13 -17.99
N PRO A 334 4.04 10.59 -17.91
CA PRO A 334 4.90 10.75 -16.74
C PRO A 334 5.13 12.20 -16.33
N ALA A 335 5.15 13.14 -17.28
CA ALA A 335 5.40 14.55 -17.03
C ALA A 335 4.29 15.22 -16.19
N THR A 336 3.07 14.67 -16.21
CA THR A 336 1.93 15.17 -15.45
C THR A 336 1.82 14.58 -14.04
N VAL A 337 2.64 13.57 -13.69
CA VAL A 337 2.60 12.87 -12.41
C VAL A 337 3.69 13.37 -11.48
N PRO A 338 3.39 14.20 -10.48
CA PRO A 338 4.40 14.79 -9.60
C PRO A 338 5.13 13.74 -8.74
N THR A 339 4.54 12.56 -8.59
CA THR A 339 5.05 11.44 -7.78
C THR A 339 5.71 10.35 -8.61
N PHE A 340 5.97 10.57 -9.90
CA PHE A 340 6.59 9.58 -10.76
C PHE A 340 8.02 9.25 -10.30
N PHE A 341 8.47 7.98 -10.50
CA PHE A 341 9.83 7.56 -10.13
C PHE A 341 10.90 8.29 -10.99
N LEU A 342 12.15 8.19 -10.56
CA LEU A 342 13.28 8.76 -11.30
C LEU A 342 13.62 7.89 -12.52
N ASP A 343 14.10 8.53 -13.57
CA ASP A 343 14.54 7.89 -14.83
C ASP A 343 13.45 7.01 -15.48
N PRO A 344 12.23 7.56 -15.72
CA PRO A 344 11.22 6.84 -16.46
C PRO A 344 11.66 6.60 -17.91
N PRO A 345 11.12 5.57 -18.58
CA PRO A 345 11.33 5.41 -20.02
C PRO A 345 10.75 6.59 -20.79
N ASP A 346 11.25 6.82 -21.99
CA ASP A 346 10.72 7.84 -22.89
C ASP A 346 9.28 7.53 -23.30
N GLY A 347 8.44 8.56 -23.36
CA GLY A 347 7.04 8.47 -23.80
C GLY A 347 6.05 8.04 -22.72
N PRO A 348 4.83 7.67 -23.12
CA PRO A 348 3.78 7.27 -22.20
C PRO A 348 4.14 6.06 -21.35
N TRP A 349 3.82 6.11 -20.06
CA TRP A 349 3.93 4.96 -19.19
C TRP A 349 2.72 4.04 -19.36
N ARG A 350 2.97 2.81 -19.76
CA ARG A 350 1.97 1.74 -19.81
C ARG A 350 2.03 0.96 -18.50
N THR A 351 0.92 0.97 -17.77
CA THR A 351 0.90 0.43 -16.40
C THR A 351 0.90 -1.10 -16.35
N GLY A 352 0.53 -1.76 -17.44
CA GLY A 352 0.23 -3.20 -17.45
C GLY A 352 -1.07 -3.55 -16.73
N ASP A 353 -1.86 -2.57 -16.33
CA ASP A 353 -3.15 -2.73 -15.68
C ASP A 353 -4.26 -2.32 -16.66
N ARG A 354 -5.35 -3.10 -16.69
CA ARG A 354 -6.49 -2.88 -17.58
C ARG A 354 -7.65 -2.24 -16.84
N ALA A 355 -8.34 -1.34 -17.52
CA ALA A 355 -9.55 -0.72 -17.03
C ALA A 355 -10.47 -0.32 -18.17
N THR A 356 -11.74 -0.09 -17.84
CA THR A 356 -12.70 0.63 -18.67
C THR A 356 -13.05 1.97 -18.02
N GLU A 357 -13.49 2.91 -18.82
CA GLU A 357 -13.98 4.22 -18.40
C GLU A 357 -15.46 4.33 -18.74
N ASP A 358 -16.27 4.80 -17.78
CA ASP A 358 -17.69 5.05 -18.01
C ASP A 358 -17.95 6.47 -18.58
N GLU A 359 -19.21 6.75 -18.95
CA GLU A 359 -19.63 8.01 -19.56
C GLU A 359 -19.37 9.24 -18.65
N ASP A 360 -19.23 9.01 -17.34
CA ASP A 360 -18.94 10.06 -16.37
C ASP A 360 -17.44 10.16 -16.04
N GLY A 361 -16.57 9.37 -16.66
CA GLY A 361 -15.11 9.38 -16.48
C GLY A 361 -14.63 8.62 -15.26
N TYR A 362 -15.42 7.68 -14.71
CA TYR A 362 -14.97 6.78 -13.67
C TYR A 362 -14.29 5.55 -14.26
N LEU A 363 -13.19 5.13 -13.63
CA LEU A 363 -12.37 4.01 -14.05
C LEU A 363 -12.78 2.74 -13.30
N TRP A 364 -12.88 1.63 -14.03
CA TRP A 364 -13.25 0.31 -13.51
C TRP A 364 -12.13 -0.68 -13.81
N PHE A 365 -11.53 -1.25 -12.77
CA PHE A 365 -10.41 -2.15 -12.90
C PHE A 365 -10.83 -3.52 -13.42
N GLU A 366 -10.18 -4.01 -14.49
CA GLU A 366 -10.45 -5.33 -15.09
C GLU A 366 -9.42 -6.39 -14.70
N GLY A 367 -8.19 -5.98 -14.36
CA GLY A 367 -7.09 -6.88 -14.01
C GLY A 367 -5.76 -6.45 -14.58
N ARG A 368 -4.76 -7.29 -14.39
CA ARG A 368 -3.44 -7.14 -15.02
C ARG A 368 -3.49 -7.60 -16.47
N SER A 369 -2.77 -6.94 -17.36
CA SER A 369 -2.65 -7.35 -18.77
C SER A 369 -2.05 -8.74 -18.93
N ASP A 370 -1.13 -9.13 -18.03
CA ASP A 370 -0.49 -10.44 -17.97
C ASP A 370 -1.34 -11.53 -17.26
N ASP A 371 -2.41 -11.14 -16.57
CA ASP A 371 -3.35 -12.05 -15.90
C ASP A 371 -4.64 -12.28 -16.71
N VAL A 372 -4.88 -11.52 -17.79
CA VAL A 372 -6.07 -11.68 -18.63
C VAL A 372 -6.13 -13.10 -19.22
N ILE A 373 -7.28 -13.73 -19.07
CA ILE A 373 -7.54 -15.08 -19.57
C ILE A 373 -8.12 -14.98 -20.98
N ILE A 374 -7.40 -15.50 -21.99
CA ILE A 374 -7.87 -15.53 -23.36
C ILE A 374 -8.51 -16.89 -23.63
N SER A 375 -9.85 -16.93 -23.66
CA SER A 375 -10.64 -18.16 -23.87
C SER A 375 -11.46 -18.04 -25.15
N ALA A 376 -11.18 -18.84 -26.16
CA ALA A 376 -11.86 -18.84 -27.46
C ALA A 376 -12.00 -17.43 -28.08
N GLY A 377 -10.95 -16.61 -27.95
CA GLY A 377 -10.94 -15.22 -28.46
C GLY A 377 -11.54 -14.16 -27.52
N TYR A 378 -12.22 -14.58 -26.46
CA TYR A 378 -12.71 -13.66 -25.44
C TYR A 378 -11.60 -13.30 -24.45
N ARG A 379 -11.48 -12.02 -24.14
CA ARG A 379 -10.62 -11.51 -23.05
C ARG A 379 -11.45 -11.47 -21.77
N ILE A 380 -11.01 -12.19 -20.72
CA ILE A 380 -11.71 -12.33 -19.45
C ILE A 380 -10.80 -11.82 -18.34
N GLY A 381 -11.23 -10.78 -17.64
CA GLY A 381 -10.54 -10.26 -16.47
C GLY A 381 -10.74 -11.21 -15.28
N PRO A 382 -9.67 -11.66 -14.60
CA PRO A 382 -9.80 -12.50 -13.42
C PRO A 382 -10.70 -11.89 -12.34
N VAL A 383 -10.59 -10.59 -12.13
CA VAL A 383 -11.30 -9.85 -11.08
C VAL A 383 -12.81 -9.93 -11.23
N GLU A 384 -13.32 -9.89 -12.47
CA GLU A 384 -14.77 -10.00 -12.70
C GLU A 384 -15.33 -11.36 -12.28
N VAL A 385 -14.56 -12.43 -12.53
CA VAL A 385 -14.93 -13.79 -12.12
C VAL A 385 -14.83 -13.94 -10.60
N GLU A 386 -13.76 -13.40 -10.02
CA GLU A 386 -13.53 -13.40 -8.58
C GLU A 386 -14.62 -12.63 -7.83
N SER A 387 -15.00 -11.46 -8.32
CA SER A 387 -16.09 -10.65 -7.75
C SER A 387 -17.41 -11.40 -7.77
N ALA A 388 -17.75 -12.01 -8.92
CA ALA A 388 -18.97 -12.81 -9.03
C ALA A 388 -19.00 -13.99 -8.05
N LEU A 389 -17.90 -14.75 -7.95
CA LEU A 389 -17.81 -15.87 -7.02
C LEU A 389 -17.84 -15.44 -5.55
N SER A 390 -17.29 -14.26 -5.23
CA SER A 390 -17.23 -13.75 -3.86
C SER A 390 -18.59 -13.41 -3.27
N THR A 391 -19.63 -13.19 -4.08
CA THR A 391 -21.01 -12.98 -3.63
C THR A 391 -21.69 -14.25 -3.16
N HIS A 392 -21.13 -15.43 -3.49
CA HIS A 392 -21.69 -16.71 -3.07
C HIS A 392 -21.47 -16.97 -1.58
N PRO A 393 -22.51 -17.42 -0.81
CA PRO A 393 -22.42 -17.63 0.65
C PRO A 393 -21.30 -18.56 1.10
N ALA A 394 -20.96 -19.59 0.30
CA ALA A 394 -19.93 -20.57 0.64
C ALA A 394 -18.49 -20.07 0.42
N VAL A 395 -18.28 -18.96 -0.31
CA VAL A 395 -16.95 -18.48 -0.72
C VAL A 395 -16.37 -17.55 0.33
N ALA A 396 -15.19 -17.89 0.85
CA ALA A 396 -14.38 -17.01 1.69
C ALA A 396 -13.43 -16.16 0.85
N GLU A 397 -12.66 -16.81 -0.02
CA GLU A 397 -11.72 -16.18 -0.95
C GLU A 397 -11.71 -16.96 -2.28
N THR A 398 -11.37 -16.28 -3.36
CA THR A 398 -11.24 -16.93 -4.67
C THR A 398 -10.17 -16.24 -5.52
N ALA A 399 -9.54 -17.00 -6.41
CA ALA A 399 -8.63 -16.51 -7.43
C ALA A 399 -8.93 -17.17 -8.76
N ALA A 400 -9.01 -16.38 -9.83
CA ALA A 400 -9.21 -16.86 -11.19
C ALA A 400 -7.90 -16.78 -11.99
N VAL A 401 -7.58 -17.85 -12.70
CA VAL A 401 -6.39 -17.96 -13.56
C VAL A 401 -6.73 -18.70 -14.85
N ALA A 402 -5.87 -18.53 -15.86
CA ALA A 402 -5.95 -19.31 -17.08
C ALA A 402 -5.52 -20.76 -16.80
N ALA A 403 -6.26 -21.73 -17.30
CA ALA A 403 -5.84 -23.13 -17.40
C ALA A 403 -5.82 -23.53 -18.89
N PRO A 404 -4.81 -24.28 -19.37
CA PRO A 404 -4.74 -24.73 -20.76
C PRO A 404 -5.97 -25.55 -21.17
N ASP A 405 -6.44 -25.35 -22.39
CA ASP A 405 -7.55 -26.09 -22.99
C ASP A 405 -7.27 -26.29 -24.48
N GLU A 406 -7.38 -27.52 -24.96
CA GLU A 406 -7.03 -27.91 -26.35
C GLU A 406 -7.92 -27.23 -27.40
N VAL A 407 -9.18 -26.93 -27.06
CA VAL A 407 -10.15 -26.37 -28.00
C VAL A 407 -10.20 -24.84 -27.94
N ARG A 408 -10.03 -24.27 -26.72
CA ARG A 408 -10.23 -22.83 -26.43
C ARG A 408 -8.93 -22.08 -26.24
N GLY A 409 -7.78 -22.78 -26.30
CA GLY A 409 -6.47 -22.23 -25.92
C GLY A 409 -6.32 -22.16 -24.40
N ALA A 410 -7.26 -21.51 -23.74
CA ALA A 410 -7.37 -21.53 -22.28
C ALA A 410 -8.84 -21.45 -21.83
N VAL A 411 -9.07 -21.86 -20.58
CA VAL A 411 -10.35 -21.69 -19.88
C VAL A 411 -10.13 -21.03 -18.53
N VAL A 412 -11.18 -20.45 -17.96
CA VAL A 412 -11.13 -19.91 -16.62
C VAL A 412 -11.11 -21.06 -15.60
N ARG A 413 -10.09 -21.08 -14.76
CA ARG A 413 -9.98 -21.90 -13.56
C ARG A 413 -10.09 -21.03 -12.33
N ALA A 414 -11.05 -21.30 -11.47
CA ALA A 414 -11.21 -20.66 -10.17
C ALA A 414 -10.69 -21.57 -9.06
N VAL A 415 -9.81 -21.05 -8.22
CA VAL A 415 -9.38 -21.69 -6.97
C VAL A 415 -10.12 -21.00 -5.84
N VAL A 416 -10.88 -21.79 -5.06
CA VAL A 416 -11.85 -21.28 -4.07
C VAL A 416 -11.49 -21.77 -2.68
N VAL A 417 -11.42 -20.85 -1.73
CA VAL A 417 -11.36 -21.15 -0.30
C VAL A 417 -12.77 -21.03 0.27
N LEU A 418 -13.24 -22.09 0.92
CA LEU A 418 -14.59 -22.13 1.46
C LEU A 418 -14.66 -21.51 2.86
N ARG A 419 -15.84 -20.99 3.20
CA ARG A 419 -16.16 -20.56 4.56
C ARG A 419 -16.34 -21.77 5.48
N PRO A 420 -16.09 -21.62 6.80
CA PRO A 420 -16.39 -22.66 7.76
C PRO A 420 -17.84 -23.17 7.65
N GLY A 421 -18.01 -24.48 7.67
CA GLY A 421 -19.31 -25.14 7.54
C GLY A 421 -19.69 -25.55 6.12
N HIS A 422 -18.84 -25.27 5.13
CA HIS A 422 -18.98 -25.77 3.76
C HIS A 422 -17.87 -26.76 3.43
N GLU A 423 -18.24 -27.84 2.71
CA GLU A 423 -17.32 -28.91 2.33
C GLU A 423 -17.11 -28.92 0.80
N PRO A 424 -15.88 -29.20 0.32
CA PRO A 424 -15.60 -29.35 -1.10
C PRO A 424 -16.46 -30.50 -1.70
N SER A 425 -17.14 -30.21 -2.81
CA SER A 425 -17.90 -31.25 -3.54
C SER A 425 -18.08 -30.82 -5.01
N GLU A 426 -18.29 -31.82 -5.88
CA GLU A 426 -18.64 -31.56 -7.29
C GLU A 426 -19.98 -30.82 -7.41
N ALA A 427 -20.91 -31.04 -6.48
CA ALA A 427 -22.20 -30.35 -6.47
C ALA A 427 -21.99 -28.84 -6.21
N LEU A 428 -21.18 -28.49 -5.19
CA LEU A 428 -20.84 -27.09 -4.89
C LEU A 428 -20.02 -26.43 -6.01
N ALA A 429 -19.12 -27.16 -6.67
CA ALA A 429 -18.40 -26.65 -7.83
C ALA A 429 -19.33 -26.25 -8.97
N ARG A 430 -20.35 -27.10 -9.27
CA ARG A 430 -21.39 -26.78 -10.27
C ARG A 430 -22.25 -25.59 -9.83
N GLU A 431 -22.64 -25.54 -8.58
CA GLU A 431 -23.39 -24.40 -8.02
C GLU A 431 -22.61 -23.09 -8.18
N LEU A 432 -21.32 -23.05 -7.89
CA LEU A 432 -20.45 -21.92 -8.09
C LEU A 432 -20.30 -21.52 -9.56
N GLN A 433 -20.25 -22.49 -10.47
CA GLN A 433 -20.23 -22.23 -11.92
C GLN A 433 -21.53 -21.59 -12.39
N GLU A 434 -22.68 -22.10 -11.95
CA GLU A 434 -23.99 -21.53 -12.31
C GLU A 434 -24.19 -20.15 -11.67
N HIS A 435 -23.75 -19.97 -10.43
CA HIS A 435 -23.76 -18.68 -9.76
C HIS A 435 -22.93 -17.63 -10.54
N ALA A 436 -21.67 -17.95 -10.87
CA ALA A 436 -20.84 -17.04 -11.67
C ALA A 436 -21.44 -16.77 -13.06
N ARG A 437 -22.13 -17.73 -13.68
CA ARG A 437 -22.83 -17.57 -14.96
C ARG A 437 -24.04 -16.63 -14.84
N ALA A 438 -24.69 -16.60 -13.69
CA ALA A 438 -25.83 -15.71 -13.44
C ALA A 438 -25.38 -14.27 -13.18
N GLU A 439 -24.25 -14.12 -12.48
CA GLU A 439 -23.72 -12.81 -12.06
C GLU A 439 -22.86 -12.11 -13.13
N THR A 440 -22.33 -12.87 -14.14
CA THR A 440 -21.46 -12.32 -15.18
C THR A 440 -21.93 -12.72 -16.59
N ALA A 441 -21.22 -12.21 -17.63
CA ALA A 441 -21.49 -12.67 -18.98
C ALA A 441 -21.22 -14.19 -19.11
N PRO A 442 -22.06 -14.94 -19.87
CA PRO A 442 -22.02 -16.41 -19.90
C PRO A 442 -20.69 -17.04 -20.35
N TYR A 443 -19.82 -16.29 -21.02
CA TYR A 443 -18.49 -16.76 -21.43
C TYR A 443 -17.43 -16.62 -20.34
N LYS A 444 -17.70 -15.85 -19.25
CA LYS A 444 -16.75 -15.55 -18.18
C LYS A 444 -16.73 -16.57 -17.04
N TYR A 445 -17.74 -17.44 -16.91
CA TYR A 445 -17.83 -18.37 -15.81
C TYR A 445 -16.64 -19.36 -15.77
N PRO A 446 -16.17 -19.78 -14.58
CA PRO A 446 -15.08 -20.73 -14.45
C PRO A 446 -15.52 -22.12 -14.93
N ARG A 447 -14.74 -22.69 -15.88
CA ARG A 447 -14.98 -24.08 -16.33
C ARG A 447 -14.36 -25.11 -15.40
N ILE A 448 -13.37 -24.71 -14.63
CA ILE A 448 -12.71 -25.50 -13.63
C ILE A 448 -12.87 -24.78 -12.29
N VAL A 449 -13.36 -25.47 -11.28
CA VAL A 449 -13.43 -25.00 -9.90
C VAL A 449 -12.65 -25.98 -9.04
N GLU A 450 -11.61 -25.48 -8.38
CA GLU A 450 -10.77 -26.23 -7.44
C GLU A 450 -10.94 -25.63 -6.04
N PHE A 451 -10.88 -26.48 -5.01
CA PHE A 451 -10.97 -26.03 -3.63
C PHE A 451 -9.60 -26.12 -2.97
N ALA A 452 -9.24 -25.09 -2.23
CA ALA A 452 -7.99 -24.99 -1.49
C ALA A 452 -8.24 -24.58 -0.04
N SER A 453 -7.32 -24.94 0.85
CA SER A 453 -7.35 -24.47 2.24
C SER A 453 -6.96 -23.00 2.38
N GLU A 454 -6.08 -22.51 1.51
CA GLU A 454 -5.63 -21.13 1.44
C GLU A 454 -5.15 -20.77 0.02
N LEU A 455 -5.16 -19.47 -0.32
CA LEU A 455 -4.56 -18.99 -1.56
C LEU A 455 -3.10 -18.58 -1.32
N PRO A 456 -2.18 -18.82 -2.28
CA PRO A 456 -0.80 -18.36 -2.20
C PRO A 456 -0.78 -16.83 -2.27
N LYS A 457 -0.15 -16.20 -1.26
CA LYS A 457 -0.09 -14.73 -1.13
C LYS A 457 1.34 -14.24 -1.05
N THR A 458 1.53 -13.00 -1.48
CA THR A 458 2.75 -12.25 -1.20
C THR A 458 2.77 -11.84 0.28
N ALA A 459 3.91 -11.36 0.77
CA ALA A 459 3.99 -10.79 2.12
C ALA A 459 3.04 -9.57 2.30
N SER A 460 2.57 -8.93 1.22
CA SER A 460 1.59 -7.84 1.24
C SER A 460 0.13 -8.31 1.23
N GLY A 461 -0.13 -9.62 1.20
CA GLY A 461 -1.47 -10.18 1.14
C GLY A 461 -2.02 -10.37 -0.28
N LYS A 462 -1.32 -9.91 -1.34
CA LYS A 462 -1.77 -10.06 -2.72
C LYS A 462 -1.65 -11.50 -3.20
N ILE A 463 -2.65 -11.98 -3.94
CA ILE A 463 -2.69 -13.33 -4.52
C ILE A 463 -1.56 -13.50 -5.55
N ARG A 464 -0.81 -14.58 -5.45
CA ARG A 464 0.27 -14.96 -6.38
C ARG A 464 -0.31 -15.81 -7.51
N ARG A 465 -0.96 -15.18 -8.50
CA ARG A 465 -1.61 -15.90 -9.61
C ARG A 465 -0.62 -16.72 -10.45
N ALA A 466 0.62 -16.29 -10.59
CA ALA A 466 1.67 -17.07 -11.26
C ALA A 466 1.84 -18.44 -10.63
N THR A 467 1.90 -18.53 -9.29
CA THR A 467 1.99 -19.82 -8.56
C THR A 467 0.77 -20.71 -8.82
N LEU A 468 -0.42 -20.13 -8.92
CA LEU A 468 -1.63 -20.87 -9.25
C LEU A 468 -1.62 -21.37 -10.70
N ARG A 469 -1.13 -20.57 -11.66
CA ARG A 469 -1.04 -21.00 -13.08
C ARG A 469 -0.14 -22.21 -13.27
N ASP A 470 0.98 -22.27 -12.54
CA ASP A 470 1.98 -23.34 -12.66
C ASP A 470 1.55 -24.66 -12.00
N GLY A 471 0.36 -24.73 -11.41
CA GLY A 471 -0.16 -25.94 -10.77
C GLY A 471 0.57 -26.35 -9.48
N SER A 472 1.40 -25.49 -8.92
CA SER A 472 2.32 -25.83 -7.82
C SER A 472 1.76 -25.57 -6.42
N ALA A 473 0.45 -25.35 -6.28
CA ALA A 473 -0.10 -25.10 -4.95
C ALA A 473 -1.59 -25.46 -4.89
N VAL A 474 -1.89 -26.66 -4.46
CA VAL A 474 -3.10 -26.97 -3.67
C VAL A 474 -2.78 -28.12 -2.71
#